data_4201b2fe6b5a47b609e79d88bfa82a78
#
_entry.id   4201b2fe6b5a47b609e79d88bfa82a78
#
_cell.length_a   1.000
_cell.length_b   1.000
_cell.length_c   1.000
_cell.angle_alpha   90.00
_cell.angle_beta   90.00
_cell.angle_gamma   90.00
#
_symmetry.space_group_name_H-M   'P 1'
#
loop_
_entity.id
_entity.type
_entity.pdbx_description
1 polymer ?
#
loop_
_entity_poly.entity_id
_entity_poly.type
_entity_poly.pdbx_seq_one_letter_code
_entity_poly.pdbx_strand_id
1 'polypeptide(L)'
;VLTNTLLAAALSDGTMRDVVTWLQPGQRGAIAALDKAGAGTEAADLEATLSGADVTTKGIYQTARTATKALTSERLMRWVSPPDTWRDAPTTTAPVELDLWDLHAAARHGRATIHLLSKEGAGTAAPVVTALVDRILEIAELLAQASGGRLEPPVVAVLDEAANICPIRALPQLYSHYGSRGIQVLTMLQSYQQGVGVWGEQGMQALWSAATVKLVGAGVDDHAFLQKLSGLIGDHYVERISTSVDRSRTSRQYAQAREPVMPASALRAITRDHAVLLSTGRQVGLGRLHPWYREHDHADIGAYADTALAELRRAAARALGPDNPVNQAEGDRP
;
A
#
# COMPACT_ATOMS: atom_id res chain seq x y z
N VAL A 1 -24.48 7.37 5.20
CA VAL A 1 -24.21 7.78 6.58
C VAL A 1 -22.80 8.29 6.75
N LEU A 2 -21.76 7.47 6.61
CA LEU A 2 -20.37 7.89 6.87
C LEU A 2 -19.97 9.11 6.04
N THR A 3 -20.28 9.14 4.75
CA THR A 3 -20.01 10.27 3.85
C THR A 3 -20.65 11.57 4.36
N ASN A 4 -21.94 11.53 4.72
CA ASN A 4 -22.65 12.71 5.19
C ASN A 4 -22.18 13.15 6.59
N THR A 5 -21.74 12.20 7.43
CA THR A 5 -21.14 12.53 8.74
C THR A 5 -19.77 13.21 8.58
N LEU A 6 -18.94 12.75 7.64
CA LEU A 6 -17.67 13.40 7.30
C LEU A 6 -17.89 14.79 6.70
N LEU A 7 -18.88 14.94 5.81
CA LEU A 7 -19.25 16.23 5.24
C LEU A 7 -19.73 17.20 6.32
N ALA A 8 -20.51 16.71 7.28
CA ALA A 8 -20.95 17.50 8.44
C ALA A 8 -19.77 18.08 9.21
N ALA A 9 -18.76 17.25 9.49
CA ALA A 9 -17.55 17.70 10.16
C ALA A 9 -16.79 18.74 9.34
N ALA A 10 -16.60 18.49 8.04
CA ALA A 10 -15.90 19.40 7.15
C ALA A 10 -16.57 20.78 7.02
N LEU A 11 -17.91 20.82 7.02
CA LEU A 11 -18.69 22.08 6.90
C LEU A 11 -18.85 22.83 8.23
N SER A 12 -18.61 22.19 9.37
CA SER A 12 -18.79 22.78 10.71
C SER A 12 -17.50 23.01 11.48
N ASP A 13 -16.36 22.98 10.81
CA ASP A 13 -15.03 22.99 11.45
C ASP A 13 -14.86 21.88 12.51
N GLY A 14 -15.63 20.80 12.35
CA GLY A 14 -15.57 19.63 13.22
C GLY A 14 -14.34 18.77 12.94
N THR A 15 -14.07 17.88 13.86
CA THR A 15 -12.92 16.97 13.82
C THR A 15 -13.35 15.51 13.58
N MET A 16 -12.40 14.63 13.39
CA MET A 16 -12.69 13.18 13.36
C MET A 16 -13.24 12.64 14.70
N ARG A 17 -13.05 13.36 15.81
CA ARG A 17 -13.70 13.05 17.10
C ARG A 17 -15.20 13.24 17.01
N ASP A 18 -15.63 14.32 16.37
CA ASP A 18 -17.06 14.61 16.17
C ASP A 18 -17.67 13.54 15.27
N VAL A 19 -16.99 13.14 14.19
CA VAL A 19 -17.43 12.05 13.31
C VAL A 19 -17.66 10.76 14.10
N VAL A 20 -16.67 10.33 14.90
CA VAL A 20 -16.79 9.11 15.70
C VAL A 20 -17.91 9.23 16.75
N THR A 21 -18.09 10.40 17.34
CA THR A 21 -19.16 10.67 18.29
C THR A 21 -20.53 10.62 17.62
N TRP A 22 -20.70 11.26 16.48
CA TRP A 22 -21.98 11.30 15.74
C TRP A 22 -22.39 9.94 15.15
N LEU A 23 -21.45 9.03 15.00
CA LEU A 23 -21.74 7.64 14.59
C LEU A 23 -22.23 6.76 15.77
N GLN A 24 -22.26 7.28 17.01
CA GLN A 24 -22.83 6.54 18.15
C GLN A 24 -24.38 6.52 18.08
N PRO A 25 -25.01 5.49 18.69
CA PRO A 25 -26.46 5.39 18.67
C PRO A 25 -27.16 6.65 19.21
N GLY A 26 -28.18 7.10 18.49
CA GLY A 26 -29.04 8.22 18.92
C GLY A 26 -28.43 9.62 18.75
N GLN A 27 -27.23 9.74 18.20
CA GLN A 27 -26.61 11.04 17.96
C GLN A 27 -27.19 11.72 16.71
N ARG A 28 -27.50 13.01 16.83
CA ARG A 28 -28.06 13.87 15.76
C ARG A 28 -27.16 15.06 15.43
N GLY A 29 -25.96 15.13 15.98
CA GLY A 29 -25.01 16.23 15.82
C GLY A 29 -24.65 16.50 14.35
N ALA A 30 -24.45 15.44 13.58
CA ALA A 30 -24.15 15.56 12.16
C ALA A 30 -25.31 16.22 11.37
N ILE A 31 -26.56 15.87 11.68
CA ILE A 31 -27.75 16.47 11.04
C ILE A 31 -27.80 17.95 11.35
N ALA A 32 -27.67 18.32 12.62
CA ALA A 32 -27.70 19.73 13.05
C ALA A 32 -26.56 20.55 12.42
N ALA A 33 -25.36 19.94 12.25
CA ALA A 33 -24.22 20.56 11.58
C ALA A 33 -24.50 20.81 10.09
N LEU A 34 -25.06 19.83 9.39
CA LEU A 34 -25.45 19.94 7.97
C LEU A 34 -26.54 20.99 7.75
N ASP A 35 -27.58 20.99 8.57
CA ASP A 35 -28.66 21.99 8.50
C ASP A 35 -28.11 23.40 8.69
N LYS A 36 -27.27 23.61 9.69
CA LYS A 36 -26.60 24.88 9.95
C LYS A 36 -25.73 25.36 8.79
N ALA A 37 -25.09 24.42 8.10
CA ALA A 37 -24.22 24.68 6.94
C ALA A 37 -25.01 24.84 5.63
N GLY A 38 -26.34 24.67 5.63
CA GLY A 38 -27.18 24.78 4.44
C GLY A 38 -27.19 23.51 3.56
N ALA A 39 -26.65 22.39 4.04
CA ALA A 39 -26.62 21.10 3.36
C ALA A 39 -27.88 20.27 3.72
N GLY A 40 -29.06 20.82 3.44
CA GLY A 40 -30.34 20.25 3.87
C GLY A 40 -30.69 18.91 3.21
N THR A 41 -30.21 18.66 2.00
CA THR A 41 -30.40 17.36 1.32
C THR A 41 -29.68 16.22 2.06
N GLU A 42 -28.44 16.44 2.44
CA GLU A 42 -27.60 15.48 3.17
C GLU A 42 -28.09 15.29 4.61
N ALA A 43 -28.59 16.36 5.22
CA ALA A 43 -29.27 16.30 6.53
C ALA A 43 -30.51 15.43 6.48
N ALA A 44 -31.38 15.66 5.48
CA ALA A 44 -32.60 14.87 5.27
C ALA A 44 -32.30 13.39 4.97
N ASP A 45 -31.24 13.07 4.23
CA ASP A 45 -30.80 11.70 3.97
C ASP A 45 -30.38 11.00 5.26
N LEU A 46 -29.61 11.68 6.13
CA LEU A 46 -29.23 11.14 7.44
C LEU A 46 -30.45 10.94 8.35
N GLU A 47 -31.38 11.90 8.38
CA GLU A 47 -32.60 11.82 9.16
C GLU A 47 -33.48 10.65 8.69
N ALA A 48 -33.65 10.49 7.38
CA ALA A 48 -34.38 9.37 6.79
C ALA A 48 -33.75 8.02 7.17
N THR A 49 -32.42 7.94 7.18
CA THR A 49 -31.71 6.75 7.62
C THR A 49 -31.93 6.44 9.10
N LEU A 50 -31.91 7.46 9.96
CA LEU A 50 -32.16 7.31 11.41
C LEU A 50 -33.59 6.92 11.72
N SER A 51 -34.53 7.42 10.92
CA SER A 51 -35.97 7.15 11.09
C SER A 51 -36.41 5.85 10.43
N GLY A 52 -35.54 5.15 9.74
CA GLY A 52 -35.79 3.87 9.08
C GLY A 52 -36.03 2.72 10.04
N ALA A 53 -36.26 1.51 9.49
CA ALA A 53 -36.41 0.30 10.28
C ALA A 53 -35.19 0.04 11.18
N ASP A 54 -35.47 -0.18 12.48
CA ASP A 54 -34.43 -0.26 13.54
C ASP A 54 -33.30 -1.24 13.20
N VAL A 55 -33.61 -2.40 12.64
CA VAL A 55 -32.61 -3.41 12.23
C VAL A 55 -31.71 -2.90 11.11
N THR A 56 -32.29 -2.24 10.10
CA THR A 56 -31.56 -1.70 8.96
C THR A 56 -30.66 -0.53 9.39
N THR A 57 -31.21 0.40 10.16
CA THR A 57 -30.47 1.54 10.72
C THR A 57 -29.28 1.07 11.56
N LYS A 58 -29.51 0.14 12.49
CA LYS A 58 -28.43 -0.45 13.30
C LYS A 58 -27.34 -1.10 12.44
N GLY A 59 -27.69 -1.83 11.38
CA GLY A 59 -26.75 -2.44 10.44
C GLY A 59 -25.88 -1.41 9.71
N ILE A 60 -26.51 -0.35 9.19
CA ILE A 60 -25.79 0.73 8.48
C ILE A 60 -24.81 1.45 9.41
N TYR A 61 -25.25 1.84 10.61
CA TYR A 61 -24.40 2.50 11.59
C TYR A 61 -23.30 1.57 12.11
N GLN A 62 -23.59 0.28 12.28
CA GLN A 62 -22.56 -0.71 12.65
C GLN A 62 -21.46 -0.82 11.58
N THR A 63 -21.84 -0.81 10.32
CA THR A 63 -20.87 -0.81 9.21
C THR A 63 -20.00 0.46 9.21
N ALA A 64 -20.62 1.64 9.41
CA ALA A 64 -19.88 2.90 9.52
C ALA A 64 -18.93 2.92 10.72
N ARG A 65 -19.36 2.43 11.89
CA ARG A 65 -18.50 2.29 13.07
C ARG A 65 -17.36 1.31 12.85
N THR A 66 -17.60 0.24 12.11
CA THR A 66 -16.54 -0.74 11.78
C THR A 66 -15.49 -0.10 10.88
N ALA A 67 -15.91 0.71 9.90
CA ALA A 67 -14.99 1.46 9.03
C ALA A 67 -14.14 2.49 9.80
N THR A 68 -14.70 3.10 10.87
CA THR A 68 -13.99 4.08 11.70
C THR A 68 -13.35 3.49 12.95
N LYS A 69 -13.34 2.15 13.11
CA LYS A 69 -12.85 1.48 14.32
C LYS A 69 -11.40 1.83 14.66
N ALA A 70 -10.54 2.02 13.66
CA ALA A 70 -9.16 2.44 13.90
C ALA A 70 -9.09 3.79 14.66
N LEU A 71 -10.03 4.70 14.39
CA LEU A 71 -10.09 6.03 14.99
C LEU A 71 -10.60 6.04 16.44
N THR A 72 -11.03 4.90 16.99
CA THR A 72 -11.33 4.78 18.43
C THR A 72 -10.06 4.73 19.29
N SER A 73 -8.90 4.50 18.67
CA SER A 73 -7.61 4.61 19.33
C SER A 73 -7.21 6.06 19.52
N GLU A 74 -7.05 6.51 20.76
CA GLU A 74 -6.61 7.87 21.09
C GLU A 74 -5.27 8.23 20.44
N ARG A 75 -4.39 7.24 20.28
CA ARG A 75 -3.10 7.41 19.61
C ARG A 75 -3.26 7.77 18.12
N LEU A 76 -4.19 7.13 17.42
CA LEU A 76 -4.46 7.43 16.00
C LEU A 76 -5.31 8.71 15.87
N MET A 77 -6.27 8.90 16.79
CA MET A 77 -7.11 10.08 16.81
C MET A 77 -6.30 11.38 16.87
N ARG A 78 -5.20 11.40 17.63
CA ARG A 78 -4.30 12.57 17.71
C ARG A 78 -3.65 12.96 16.38
N TRP A 79 -3.49 12.01 15.45
CA TRP A 79 -2.92 12.30 14.13
C TRP A 79 -3.95 12.91 13.17
N VAL A 80 -5.24 12.62 13.37
CA VAL A 80 -6.33 13.06 12.49
C VAL A 80 -7.26 14.10 13.12
N SER A 81 -7.06 14.41 14.40
CA SER A 81 -7.78 15.45 15.15
C SER A 81 -6.80 16.11 16.11
N PRO A 82 -5.94 17.01 15.61
CA PRO A 82 -5.06 17.77 16.49
C PRO A 82 -5.86 18.59 17.49
N PRO A 83 -5.35 18.84 18.72
CA PRO A 83 -6.02 19.67 19.71
C PRO A 83 -6.16 21.12 19.21
N ASP A 84 -7.20 21.84 19.67
CA ASP A 84 -7.47 23.23 19.25
C ASP A 84 -6.28 24.17 19.44
N THR A 85 -5.41 23.86 20.41
CA THR A 85 -4.20 24.63 20.73
C THR A 85 -2.94 24.18 19.97
N TRP A 86 -3.07 23.23 19.05
CA TRP A 86 -1.89 22.68 18.37
C TRP A 86 -1.13 23.71 17.52
N ARG A 87 -1.84 24.70 16.97
CA ARG A 87 -1.25 25.81 16.21
C ARG A 87 -0.38 26.72 17.07
N ASP A 88 -0.69 26.82 18.36
CA ASP A 88 0.01 27.62 19.36
C ASP A 88 0.99 26.82 20.22
N ALA A 89 1.04 25.51 20.06
CA ALA A 89 1.89 24.63 20.86
C ALA A 89 3.36 24.70 20.38
N PRO A 90 4.34 24.68 21.29
CA PRO A 90 5.74 24.61 20.90
C PRO A 90 5.98 23.33 20.10
N THR A 91 6.69 23.47 18.99
CA THR A 91 6.88 22.53 17.87
C THR A 91 7.43 21.13 18.19
N THR A 92 7.78 20.85 19.45
CA THR A 92 8.44 19.59 19.84
C THR A 92 7.49 18.46 20.23
N THR A 93 6.19 18.73 20.45
CA THR A 93 5.24 17.73 20.96
C THR A 93 3.89 17.67 20.22
N ALA A 94 3.59 18.65 19.37
CA ALA A 94 2.38 18.67 18.56
C ALA A 94 2.58 17.88 17.24
N PRO A 95 1.53 17.18 16.73
CA PRO A 95 1.58 16.65 15.37
C PRO A 95 1.81 17.82 14.40
N VAL A 96 2.77 17.67 13.49
CA VAL A 96 3.01 18.66 12.44
C VAL A 96 1.91 18.50 11.39
N GLU A 97 1.23 19.59 11.03
CA GLU A 97 0.34 19.59 9.88
C GLU A 97 1.19 19.36 8.62
N LEU A 98 0.81 18.35 7.84
CA LEU A 98 1.44 18.09 6.57
C LEU A 98 0.65 18.82 5.47
N ASP A 99 1.15 19.98 5.06
CA ASP A 99 0.67 20.61 3.83
C ASP A 99 1.33 19.95 2.63
N LEU A 100 0.52 19.23 1.86
CA LEU A 100 1.00 18.49 0.69
C LEU A 100 1.41 19.44 -0.45
N TRP A 101 0.92 20.66 -0.50
CA TRP A 101 1.34 21.69 -1.44
C TRP A 101 2.71 22.24 -1.09
N ASP A 102 2.97 22.48 0.19
CA ASP A 102 4.28 22.89 0.69
C ASP A 102 5.32 21.79 0.49
N LEU A 103 4.93 20.53 0.69
CA LEU A 103 5.78 19.39 0.39
C LEU A 103 6.18 19.33 -1.08
N HIS A 104 5.24 19.60 -1.99
CA HIS A 104 5.54 19.68 -3.41
C HIS A 104 6.48 20.87 -3.72
N ALA A 105 6.22 22.03 -3.15
CA ALA A 105 7.07 23.19 -3.31
C ALA A 105 8.50 22.92 -2.83
N ALA A 106 8.65 22.29 -1.66
CA ALA A 106 9.94 21.86 -1.13
C ALA A 106 10.65 20.83 -2.05
N ALA A 107 9.90 19.87 -2.61
CA ALA A 107 10.44 18.87 -3.52
C ALA A 107 10.94 19.45 -4.85
N ARG A 108 10.40 20.55 -5.32
CA ARG A 108 10.91 21.26 -6.52
C ARG A 108 12.30 21.86 -6.33
N HIS A 109 12.67 22.21 -5.11
CA HIS A 109 13.95 22.81 -4.75
C HIS A 109 14.92 21.83 -4.10
N GLY A 110 14.49 20.60 -3.85
CA GLY A 110 15.27 19.56 -3.20
C GLY A 110 14.66 18.18 -3.37
N ARG A 111 15.05 17.25 -2.49
CA ARG A 111 14.47 15.92 -2.39
C ARG A 111 13.66 15.83 -1.10
N ALA A 112 12.41 15.42 -1.19
CA ALA A 112 11.58 15.17 -0.04
C ALA A 112 11.14 13.71 -0.04
N THR A 113 11.17 13.04 1.12
CA THR A 113 10.71 11.67 1.31
C THR A 113 9.83 11.60 2.54
N ILE A 114 8.68 10.96 2.42
CA ILE A 114 7.79 10.66 3.54
C ILE A 114 7.87 9.17 3.81
N HIS A 115 8.19 8.79 5.04
CA HIS A 115 8.19 7.42 5.51
C HIS A 115 6.94 7.17 6.34
N LEU A 116 6.06 6.28 5.89
CA LEU A 116 4.82 5.90 6.57
C LEU A 116 4.93 4.47 7.06
N LEU A 117 4.76 4.27 8.35
CA LEU A 117 4.87 2.97 8.99
C LEU A 117 3.56 2.59 9.68
N SER A 118 3.08 1.39 9.43
CA SER A 118 1.93 0.81 10.13
C SER A 118 2.21 -0.65 10.48
N LYS A 119 1.55 -1.13 11.56
CA LYS A 119 1.51 -2.56 11.86
C LYS A 119 0.39 -3.21 11.05
N GLU A 120 0.50 -4.51 10.79
CA GLU A 120 -0.62 -5.33 10.36
C GLU A 120 -1.60 -5.59 11.51
N GLY A 121 -2.88 -5.82 11.16
CA GLY A 121 -3.91 -6.30 12.08
C GLY A 121 -5.01 -5.28 12.40
N ALA A 122 -5.94 -5.68 13.26
CA ALA A 122 -7.07 -4.86 13.65
C ALA A 122 -6.64 -3.66 14.51
N GLY A 123 -7.20 -2.48 14.24
CA GLY A 123 -6.91 -1.26 15.01
C GLY A 123 -5.57 -0.59 14.66
N THR A 124 -5.03 -0.88 13.48
CA THR A 124 -3.77 -0.33 12.97
C THR A 124 -3.96 1.02 12.28
N ALA A 125 -2.87 1.70 11.97
CA ALA A 125 -2.88 2.96 11.23
C ALA A 125 -3.13 2.77 9.72
N ALA A 126 -3.26 1.54 9.21
CA ALA A 126 -3.41 1.26 7.79
C ALA A 126 -4.51 2.09 7.08
N PRO A 127 -5.72 2.29 7.64
CA PRO A 127 -6.74 3.14 7.00
C PRO A 127 -6.30 4.61 6.88
N VAL A 128 -5.59 5.14 7.87
CA VAL A 128 -5.06 6.51 7.86
C VAL A 128 -3.92 6.63 6.86
N VAL A 129 -3.00 5.67 6.86
CA VAL A 129 -1.90 5.60 5.89
C VAL A 129 -2.45 5.50 4.47
N THR A 130 -3.44 4.63 4.23
CA THR A 130 -4.10 4.48 2.92
C THR A 130 -4.73 5.79 2.46
N ALA A 131 -5.50 6.46 3.31
CA ALA A 131 -6.14 7.72 2.97
C ALA A 131 -5.11 8.84 2.68
N LEU A 132 -4.02 8.89 3.45
CA LEU A 132 -2.95 9.85 3.22
C LEU A 132 -2.23 9.61 1.89
N VAL A 133 -1.86 8.36 1.61
CA VAL A 133 -1.18 8.00 0.34
C VAL A 133 -2.10 8.26 -0.85
N ASP A 134 -3.37 7.89 -0.75
CA ASP A 134 -4.36 8.15 -1.79
C ASP A 134 -4.48 9.67 -2.08
N ARG A 135 -4.54 10.48 -1.03
CA ARG A 135 -4.57 11.93 -1.16
C ARG A 135 -3.29 12.52 -1.74
N ILE A 136 -2.11 12.00 -1.37
CA ILE A 136 -0.82 12.39 -1.97
C ILE A 136 -0.82 12.11 -3.48
N LEU A 137 -1.29 10.94 -3.89
CA LEU A 137 -1.35 10.57 -5.30
C LEU A 137 -2.36 11.42 -6.08
N GLU A 138 -3.51 11.74 -5.49
CA GLU A 138 -4.51 12.65 -6.07
C GLU A 138 -3.92 14.06 -6.28
N ILE A 139 -3.23 14.60 -5.28
CA ILE A 139 -2.57 15.91 -5.40
C ILE A 139 -1.46 15.86 -6.45
N ALA A 140 -0.67 14.78 -6.48
CA ALA A 140 0.35 14.59 -7.51
C ALA A 140 -0.27 14.61 -8.92
N GLU A 141 -1.45 14.03 -9.09
CA GLU A 141 -2.19 14.05 -10.36
C GLU A 141 -2.65 15.46 -10.74
N LEU A 142 -3.21 16.22 -9.79
CA LEU A 142 -3.59 17.62 -10.00
C LEU A 142 -2.40 18.49 -10.36
N LEU A 143 -1.27 18.29 -9.65
CA LEU A 143 -0.02 19.00 -9.93
C LEU A 143 0.55 18.65 -11.31
N ALA A 144 0.47 17.40 -11.74
CA ALA A 144 0.87 17.00 -13.07
C ALA A 144 0.04 17.74 -14.14
N GLN A 145 -1.28 17.84 -13.94
CA GLN A 145 -2.15 18.61 -14.83
C GLN A 145 -1.74 20.10 -14.89
N ALA A 146 -1.49 20.71 -13.74
CA ALA A 146 -1.05 22.10 -13.67
C ALA A 146 0.37 22.32 -14.25
N SER A 147 1.19 21.29 -14.32
CA SER A 147 2.59 21.34 -14.80
C SER A 147 2.76 20.86 -16.25
N GLY A 148 1.73 20.98 -17.06
CA GLY A 148 1.80 20.58 -18.48
C GLY A 148 1.61 19.08 -18.72
N GLY A 149 1.01 18.36 -17.79
CA GLY A 149 0.62 16.97 -17.90
C GLY A 149 1.57 15.97 -17.23
N ARG A 150 2.74 16.39 -16.77
CA ARG A 150 3.75 15.51 -16.17
C ARG A 150 4.52 16.21 -15.06
N LEU A 151 4.77 15.48 -13.98
CA LEU A 151 5.64 15.94 -12.89
C LEU A 151 7.12 15.76 -13.21
N GLU A 152 7.90 16.78 -12.91
CA GLU A 152 9.35 16.78 -12.97
C GLU A 152 9.90 17.57 -11.75
N PRO A 153 10.55 16.95 -10.79
CA PRO A 153 10.86 15.52 -10.67
C PRO A 153 9.60 14.64 -10.46
N PRO A 154 9.69 13.33 -10.79
CA PRO A 154 8.56 12.43 -10.60
C PRO A 154 8.29 12.15 -9.12
N VAL A 155 7.04 11.86 -8.80
CA VAL A 155 6.66 11.26 -7.51
C VAL A 155 6.88 9.75 -7.59
N VAL A 156 7.58 9.18 -6.62
CA VAL A 156 7.81 7.74 -6.50
C VAL A 156 7.12 7.23 -5.24
N ALA A 157 6.10 6.39 -5.39
CA ALA A 157 5.41 5.74 -4.29
C ALA A 157 5.86 4.28 -4.21
N VAL A 158 6.51 3.91 -3.10
CA VAL A 158 6.91 2.53 -2.81
C VAL A 158 5.94 1.97 -1.79
N LEU A 159 5.04 1.10 -2.26
CA LEU A 159 3.99 0.46 -1.46
C LEU A 159 4.45 -0.94 -1.08
N ASP A 160 5.23 -1.04 -0.01
CA ASP A 160 5.66 -2.31 0.55
C ASP A 160 4.47 -2.98 1.27
N GLU A 161 4.25 -4.26 1.00
CA GLU A 161 3.07 -5.00 1.47
C GLU A 161 1.73 -4.27 1.19
N ALA A 162 1.56 -3.74 0.00
CA ALA A 162 0.44 -2.86 -0.37
C ALA A 162 -0.93 -3.42 0.03
N ALA A 163 -1.12 -4.72 -0.06
CA ALA A 163 -2.38 -5.37 0.30
C ALA A 163 -2.72 -5.26 1.79
N ASN A 164 -1.72 -5.18 2.67
CA ASN A 164 -1.92 -5.15 4.11
C ASN A 164 -1.86 -3.72 4.68
N ILE A 165 -0.93 -2.91 4.17
CA ILE A 165 -0.60 -1.60 4.75
C ILE A 165 -1.31 -0.46 4.03
N CYS A 166 -1.47 -0.55 2.71
CA CYS A 166 -1.99 0.53 1.89
C CYS A 166 -2.89 0.01 0.74
N PRO A 167 -4.02 -0.67 1.06
CA PRO A 167 -4.90 -1.27 0.06
C PRO A 167 -5.79 -0.22 -0.65
N ILE A 168 -5.19 0.64 -1.46
CA ILE A 168 -5.91 1.66 -2.24
C ILE A 168 -6.83 0.96 -3.24
N ARG A 169 -8.13 1.09 -3.05
CA ARG A 169 -9.14 0.38 -3.85
C ARG A 169 -9.11 0.77 -5.34
N ALA A 170 -8.86 2.03 -5.64
CA ALA A 170 -8.81 2.57 -6.99
C ALA A 170 -7.48 2.30 -7.72
N LEU A 171 -6.47 1.74 -7.05
CA LEU A 171 -5.13 1.57 -7.59
C LEU A 171 -5.08 0.85 -8.95
N PRO A 172 -5.85 -0.24 -9.19
CA PRO A 172 -5.86 -0.91 -10.49
C PRO A 172 -6.25 -0.02 -11.67
N GLN A 173 -7.21 0.88 -11.47
CA GLN A 173 -7.68 1.83 -12.49
C GLN A 173 -6.68 2.95 -12.72
N LEU A 174 -6.05 3.44 -11.66
CA LEU A 174 -5.13 4.57 -11.68
C LEU A 174 -3.75 4.19 -12.23
N TYR A 175 -3.37 2.94 -12.10
CA TYR A 175 -2.03 2.46 -12.47
C TYR A 175 -1.66 2.73 -13.94
N SER A 176 -2.61 2.63 -14.85
CA SER A 176 -2.41 2.90 -16.28
C SER A 176 -2.14 4.38 -16.60
N HIS A 177 -2.59 5.29 -15.74
CA HIS A 177 -2.49 6.75 -15.97
C HIS A 177 -1.27 7.37 -15.31
N TYR A 178 -0.84 6.85 -14.19
CA TYR A 178 0.21 7.44 -13.35
C TYR A 178 1.55 7.59 -14.08
N GLY A 179 1.95 6.58 -14.85
CA GLY A 179 3.25 6.60 -15.53
C GLY A 179 3.43 7.78 -16.49
N SER A 180 2.40 8.14 -17.26
CA SER A 180 2.42 9.28 -18.17
C SER A 180 2.50 10.63 -17.42
N ARG A 181 1.98 10.69 -16.21
CA ARG A 181 1.94 11.89 -15.36
C ARG A 181 3.19 12.09 -14.49
N GLY A 182 4.18 11.22 -14.61
CA GLY A 182 5.37 11.28 -13.76
C GLY A 182 5.13 10.78 -12.35
N ILE A 183 4.12 9.93 -12.15
CA ILE A 183 3.85 9.23 -10.89
C ILE A 183 4.24 7.77 -11.10
N GLN A 184 5.26 7.32 -10.37
CA GLN A 184 5.77 5.96 -10.43
C GLN A 184 5.34 5.21 -9.17
N VAL A 185 4.55 4.15 -9.33
CA VAL A 185 4.10 3.33 -8.22
C VAL A 185 4.77 1.96 -8.29
N LEU A 186 5.45 1.59 -7.22
CA LEU A 186 5.99 0.25 -7.01
C LEU A 186 5.10 -0.45 -6.00
N THR A 187 4.35 -1.46 -6.45
CA THR A 187 3.44 -2.23 -5.61
C THR A 187 4.07 -3.59 -5.31
N MET A 188 4.35 -3.86 -4.04
CA MET A 188 4.90 -5.12 -3.59
C MET A 188 3.82 -5.95 -2.93
N LEU A 189 3.73 -7.22 -3.31
CA LEU A 189 2.78 -8.20 -2.79
C LEU A 189 3.53 -9.48 -2.44
N GLN A 190 3.14 -10.15 -1.38
CA GLN A 190 3.71 -11.45 -1.00
C GLN A 190 3.23 -12.57 -1.94
N SER A 191 2.02 -12.43 -2.49
CA SER A 191 1.47 -13.37 -3.47
C SER A 191 0.45 -12.68 -4.39
N TYR A 192 0.19 -13.29 -5.55
CA TYR A 192 -0.87 -12.86 -6.46
C TYR A 192 -2.25 -12.92 -5.78
N GLN A 193 -2.50 -13.98 -5.00
CA GLN A 193 -3.76 -14.20 -4.29
C GLN A 193 -4.03 -13.16 -3.19
N GLN A 194 -2.99 -12.61 -2.58
CA GLN A 194 -3.13 -11.50 -1.64
C GLN A 194 -3.74 -10.27 -2.34
N GLY A 195 -3.27 -9.96 -3.55
CA GLY A 195 -3.85 -8.89 -4.36
C GLY A 195 -5.29 -9.19 -4.80
N VAL A 196 -5.61 -10.44 -5.15
CA VAL A 196 -6.99 -10.87 -5.43
C VAL A 196 -7.90 -10.64 -4.22
N GLY A 197 -7.42 -10.89 -3.01
CA GLY A 197 -8.17 -10.63 -1.78
C GLY A 197 -8.55 -9.15 -1.59
N VAL A 198 -7.74 -8.22 -2.09
CA VAL A 198 -7.98 -6.76 -1.97
C VAL A 198 -8.80 -6.22 -3.14
N TRP A 199 -8.41 -6.54 -4.39
CA TRP A 199 -8.97 -5.91 -5.59
C TRP A 199 -9.90 -6.83 -6.39
N GLY A 200 -10.10 -8.06 -5.95
CA GLY A 200 -10.78 -9.12 -6.71
C GLY A 200 -9.95 -9.59 -7.90
N GLU A 201 -10.37 -10.69 -8.55
CA GLU A 201 -9.68 -11.25 -9.71
C GLU A 201 -9.50 -10.23 -10.85
N GLN A 202 -10.57 -9.51 -11.18
CA GLN A 202 -10.54 -8.52 -12.27
C GLN A 202 -9.63 -7.35 -11.94
N GLY A 203 -9.68 -6.82 -10.72
CA GLY A 203 -8.83 -5.72 -10.28
C GLY A 203 -7.36 -6.12 -10.24
N MET A 204 -7.03 -7.29 -9.70
CA MET A 204 -5.66 -7.78 -9.68
C MET A 204 -5.13 -8.05 -11.10
N GLN A 205 -5.96 -8.57 -11.98
CA GLN A 205 -5.58 -8.77 -13.39
C GLN A 205 -5.37 -7.43 -14.11
N ALA A 206 -6.19 -6.42 -13.84
CA ALA A 206 -6.02 -5.06 -14.39
C ALA A 206 -4.70 -4.45 -13.90
N LEU A 207 -4.40 -4.52 -12.60
CA LEU A 207 -3.15 -4.06 -12.01
C LEU A 207 -1.93 -4.75 -12.65
N TRP A 208 -1.98 -6.08 -12.74
CA TRP A 208 -0.94 -6.87 -13.40
C TRP A 208 -0.73 -6.47 -14.86
N SER A 209 -1.81 -6.26 -15.61
CA SER A 209 -1.73 -5.88 -17.02
C SER A 209 -1.21 -4.46 -17.23
N ALA A 210 -1.58 -3.53 -16.37
CA ALA A 210 -1.15 -2.13 -16.43
C ALA A 210 0.31 -1.92 -16.01
N ALA A 211 0.86 -2.79 -15.17
CA ALA A 211 2.26 -2.72 -14.78
C ALA A 211 3.18 -2.96 -16.00
N THR A 212 4.02 -1.99 -16.34
CA THR A 212 4.98 -2.09 -17.47
C THR A 212 6.17 -2.96 -17.13
N VAL A 213 6.56 -3.01 -15.85
CA VAL A 213 7.63 -3.83 -15.30
C VAL A 213 7.07 -4.72 -14.20
N LYS A 214 7.39 -6.00 -14.25
CA LYS A 214 6.99 -6.99 -13.25
C LYS A 214 8.21 -7.77 -12.80
N LEU A 215 8.39 -7.85 -11.51
CA LEU A 215 9.48 -8.61 -10.89
C LEU A 215 8.87 -9.74 -10.06
N VAL A 216 9.24 -10.97 -10.37
CA VAL A 216 8.78 -12.15 -9.62
C VAL A 216 9.99 -12.81 -8.94
N GLY A 217 10.04 -12.69 -7.63
CA GLY A 217 11.10 -13.24 -6.79
C GLY A 217 10.87 -14.69 -6.41
N ALA A 218 11.74 -15.19 -5.54
CA ALA A 218 11.67 -16.53 -4.97
C ALA A 218 10.51 -16.67 -3.96
N GLY A 219 10.10 -17.91 -3.68
CA GLY A 219 9.11 -18.21 -2.64
C GLY A 219 7.66 -18.24 -3.13
N VAL A 220 7.42 -18.07 -4.42
CA VAL A 220 6.07 -18.21 -4.99
C VAL A 220 5.69 -19.69 -5.06
N ASP A 221 4.58 -20.06 -4.43
CA ASP A 221 4.07 -21.46 -4.36
C ASP A 221 2.66 -21.62 -4.97
N ASP A 222 2.14 -20.57 -5.63
CA ASP A 222 0.87 -20.59 -6.35
C ASP A 222 1.05 -21.27 -7.71
N HIS A 223 0.58 -22.51 -7.82
CA HIS A 223 0.71 -23.33 -9.03
C HIS A 223 0.07 -22.69 -10.26
N ALA A 224 -1.13 -22.13 -10.11
CA ALA A 224 -1.87 -21.52 -11.23
C ALA A 224 -1.13 -20.27 -11.74
N PHE A 225 -0.63 -19.44 -10.83
CA PHE A 225 0.17 -18.28 -11.17
C PHE A 225 1.51 -18.68 -11.83
N LEU A 226 2.20 -19.70 -11.32
CA LEU A 226 3.45 -20.19 -11.90
C LEU A 226 3.25 -20.78 -13.31
N GLN A 227 2.14 -21.47 -13.56
CA GLN A 227 1.80 -21.94 -14.92
C GLN A 227 1.53 -20.77 -15.87
N LYS A 228 0.75 -19.78 -15.42
CA LYS A 228 0.50 -18.55 -16.20
C LYS A 228 1.82 -17.83 -16.52
N LEU A 229 2.71 -17.72 -15.55
CA LEU A 229 4.01 -17.10 -15.70
C LEU A 229 4.89 -17.88 -16.69
N SER A 230 4.95 -19.21 -16.58
CA SER A 230 5.67 -20.08 -17.53
C SER A 230 5.16 -19.87 -18.97
N GLY A 231 3.84 -19.79 -19.16
CA GLY A 231 3.25 -19.51 -20.45
C GLY A 231 3.59 -18.12 -21.01
N LEU A 232 3.73 -17.09 -20.13
CA LEU A 232 4.17 -15.73 -20.54
C LEU A 232 5.65 -15.68 -20.93
N ILE A 233 6.49 -16.51 -20.31
CA ILE A 233 7.91 -16.64 -20.65
C ILE A 233 8.04 -17.30 -22.04
N GLY A 234 7.18 -18.26 -22.33
CA GLY A 234 7.12 -18.95 -23.61
C GLY A 234 7.93 -20.24 -23.66
N ASP A 235 7.97 -20.80 -24.86
CA ASP A 235 8.56 -22.09 -25.12
C ASP A 235 9.76 -21.97 -26.10
N HIS A 236 10.59 -22.99 -26.11
CA HIS A 236 11.65 -23.16 -27.09
C HIS A 236 11.62 -24.57 -27.68
N TYR A 237 12.27 -24.74 -28.83
CA TYR A 237 12.38 -26.03 -29.46
C TYR A 237 13.65 -26.75 -29.00
N VAL A 238 13.48 -27.98 -28.52
CA VAL A 238 14.60 -28.87 -28.11
C VAL A 238 14.64 -30.04 -29.06
N GLU A 239 15.83 -30.36 -29.59
CA GLU A 239 16.02 -31.56 -30.37
C GLU A 239 16.07 -32.78 -29.43
N ARG A 240 15.11 -33.69 -29.61
CA ARG A 240 15.11 -34.98 -28.92
C ARG A 240 15.64 -36.04 -29.88
N ILE A 241 16.73 -36.72 -29.47
CA ILE A 241 17.29 -37.83 -30.21
C ILE A 241 16.78 -39.12 -29.55
N SER A 242 15.91 -39.84 -30.23
CA SER A 242 15.48 -41.16 -29.82
C SER A 242 16.35 -42.20 -30.54
N THR A 243 17.06 -43.05 -29.80
CA THR A 243 17.85 -44.12 -30.36
C THR A 243 17.15 -45.45 -30.09
N SER A 244 16.75 -46.13 -31.15
CA SER A 244 16.23 -47.50 -31.09
C SER A 244 17.33 -48.45 -31.53
N VAL A 245 17.65 -49.42 -30.67
CA VAL A 245 18.64 -50.47 -30.93
C VAL A 245 17.89 -51.79 -31.10
N ASP A 246 17.88 -52.33 -32.32
CA ASP A 246 17.47 -53.69 -32.55
C ASP A 246 18.70 -54.58 -32.81
N ARG A 247 18.60 -55.91 -32.72
CA ARG A 247 19.72 -56.86 -32.75
C ARG A 247 20.65 -56.71 -33.93
N SER A 248 20.31 -55.98 -35.00
CA SER A 248 21.11 -55.76 -36.20
C SER A 248 21.15 -54.30 -36.69
N ARG A 249 20.41 -53.35 -36.10
CA ARG A 249 20.39 -51.96 -36.55
C ARG A 249 20.17 -50.98 -35.41
N THR A 250 20.96 -49.90 -35.46
CA THR A 250 20.74 -48.73 -34.63
C THR A 250 20.07 -47.67 -35.50
N SER A 251 18.85 -47.28 -35.14
CA SER A 251 18.12 -46.18 -35.81
C SER A 251 18.08 -44.97 -34.86
N ARG A 252 18.42 -43.80 -35.39
CA ARG A 252 18.29 -42.51 -34.66
C ARG A 252 17.17 -41.72 -35.32
N GLN A 253 16.21 -41.33 -34.49
CA GLN A 253 15.13 -40.45 -34.88
C GLN A 253 15.34 -39.11 -34.22
N TYR A 254 15.36 -38.06 -35.03
CA TYR A 254 15.44 -36.66 -34.57
C TYR A 254 14.02 -36.10 -34.57
N ALA A 255 13.56 -35.65 -33.42
CA ALA A 255 12.28 -34.98 -33.26
C ALA A 255 12.48 -33.66 -32.57
N GLN A 256 11.84 -32.60 -33.06
CA GLN A 256 11.76 -31.34 -32.35
C GLN A 256 10.60 -31.40 -31.36
N ALA A 257 10.88 -31.22 -30.09
CA ALA A 257 9.89 -31.07 -29.03
C ALA A 257 9.83 -29.62 -28.58
N ARG A 258 8.62 -29.11 -28.37
CA ARG A 258 8.39 -27.79 -27.80
C ARG A 258 8.34 -27.91 -26.28
N GLU A 259 9.22 -27.22 -25.60
CA GLU A 259 9.34 -27.25 -24.14
C GLU A 259 9.30 -25.84 -23.56
N PRO A 260 8.69 -25.61 -22.38
CA PRO A 260 8.75 -24.32 -21.70
C PRO A 260 10.19 -23.90 -21.43
N VAL A 261 10.53 -22.64 -21.72
CA VAL A 261 11.86 -22.08 -21.35
C VAL A 261 12.08 -22.14 -19.83
N MET A 262 11.07 -21.83 -19.04
CA MET A 262 11.04 -22.02 -17.59
C MET A 262 9.75 -22.71 -17.17
N PRO A 263 9.75 -24.01 -16.95
CA PRO A 263 8.57 -24.69 -16.43
C PRO A 263 8.22 -24.22 -15.01
N ALA A 264 6.96 -24.39 -14.58
CA ALA A 264 6.49 -23.97 -13.27
C ALA A 264 7.36 -24.52 -12.11
N SER A 265 7.89 -25.72 -12.25
CA SER A 265 8.84 -26.31 -11.29
C SER A 265 10.16 -25.55 -11.16
N ALA A 266 10.71 -25.06 -12.29
CA ALA A 266 11.93 -24.25 -12.28
C ALA A 266 11.65 -22.85 -11.70
N LEU A 267 10.51 -22.26 -12.00
CA LEU A 267 10.08 -21.00 -11.41
C LEU A 267 9.91 -21.10 -9.89
N ARG A 268 9.33 -22.18 -9.39
CA ARG A 268 9.21 -22.45 -7.96
C ARG A 268 10.58 -22.63 -7.28
N ALA A 269 11.56 -23.13 -7.99
CA ALA A 269 12.91 -23.41 -7.48
C ALA A 269 13.86 -22.20 -7.58
N ILE A 270 13.40 -21.02 -7.97
CA ILE A 270 14.23 -19.80 -8.02
C ILE A 270 14.79 -19.51 -6.64
N THR A 271 16.09 -19.25 -6.56
CA THR A 271 16.78 -18.90 -5.33
C THR A 271 16.52 -17.46 -4.92
N ARG A 272 16.66 -17.15 -3.61
CA ARG A 272 16.32 -15.83 -3.04
C ARG A 272 17.10 -14.65 -3.63
N ASP A 273 18.24 -14.92 -4.26
CA ASP A 273 19.09 -13.92 -4.91
C ASP A 273 18.76 -13.72 -6.40
N HIS A 274 17.68 -14.36 -6.92
CA HIS A 274 17.26 -14.23 -8.30
C HIS A 274 15.80 -13.82 -8.41
N ALA A 275 15.46 -13.16 -9.52
CA ALA A 275 14.10 -12.82 -9.87
C ALA A 275 13.90 -12.85 -11.38
N VAL A 276 12.69 -13.21 -11.80
CA VAL A 276 12.24 -13.09 -13.19
C VAL A 276 11.75 -11.66 -13.43
N LEU A 277 12.31 -11.02 -14.43
CA LEU A 277 11.94 -9.68 -14.87
C LEU A 277 11.16 -9.76 -16.17
N LEU A 278 9.91 -9.30 -16.14
CA LEU A 278 9.08 -9.11 -17.32
C LEU A 278 8.94 -7.62 -17.57
N SER A 279 9.24 -7.17 -18.76
CA SER A 279 9.06 -5.79 -19.20
C SER A 279 8.37 -5.76 -20.55
N THR A 280 7.42 -4.85 -20.71
CA THR A 280 6.64 -4.72 -21.97
C THR A 280 7.58 -4.46 -23.15
N GLY A 281 7.45 -5.26 -24.22
CA GLY A 281 8.26 -5.15 -25.44
C GLY A 281 9.71 -5.63 -25.31
N ARG A 282 10.06 -6.32 -24.23
CA ARG A 282 11.38 -6.92 -24.00
C ARG A 282 11.28 -8.43 -23.78
N GLN A 283 12.35 -9.14 -24.06
CA GLN A 283 12.46 -10.55 -23.66
C GLN A 283 12.50 -10.65 -22.13
N VAL A 284 11.93 -11.73 -21.61
CA VAL A 284 11.96 -12.03 -20.18
C VAL A 284 13.40 -12.31 -19.76
N GLY A 285 13.81 -11.72 -18.67
CA GLY A 285 15.13 -11.91 -18.09
C GLY A 285 15.09 -12.63 -16.73
N LEU A 286 16.05 -13.48 -16.46
CA LEU A 286 16.37 -13.94 -15.10
C LEU A 286 17.53 -13.09 -14.60
N GLY A 287 17.27 -12.24 -13.61
CA GLY A 287 18.25 -11.34 -13.03
C GLY A 287 18.69 -11.81 -11.66
N ARG A 288 19.94 -11.50 -11.31
CA ARG A 288 20.43 -11.62 -9.95
C ARG A 288 20.16 -10.34 -9.20
N LEU A 289 19.55 -10.46 -8.01
CA LEU A 289 19.29 -9.33 -7.13
C LEU A 289 20.61 -8.88 -6.48
N HIS A 290 20.85 -7.58 -6.52
CA HIS A 290 21.97 -6.97 -5.83
C HIS A 290 21.47 -6.30 -4.54
N PRO A 291 21.80 -6.84 -3.35
CA PRO A 291 21.31 -6.30 -2.11
C PRO A 291 22.00 -4.98 -1.77
N TRP A 292 21.25 -4.04 -1.14
CA TRP A 292 21.71 -2.70 -0.81
C TRP A 292 23.00 -2.66 0.00
N TYR A 293 23.25 -3.65 0.88
CA TYR A 293 24.46 -3.73 1.69
C TYR A 293 25.73 -4.08 0.91
N ARG A 294 25.62 -4.27 -0.42
CA ARG A 294 26.74 -4.43 -1.35
C ARG A 294 26.94 -3.21 -2.26
N GLU A 295 26.07 -2.20 -2.13
CA GLU A 295 26.20 -0.95 -2.87
C GLU A 295 27.36 -0.10 -2.30
N HIS A 296 27.84 0.85 -3.09
CA HIS A 296 28.95 1.72 -2.68
C HIS A 296 28.61 2.64 -1.51
N ASP A 297 27.33 3.02 -1.37
CA ASP A 297 26.78 3.89 -0.31
C ASP A 297 26.17 3.11 0.86
N HIS A 298 26.42 1.79 0.94
CA HIS A 298 25.84 0.93 1.99
C HIS A 298 26.16 1.38 3.42
N ALA A 299 27.33 2.00 3.62
CA ALA A 299 27.72 2.48 4.94
C ALA A 299 26.84 3.64 5.42
N ASP A 300 26.52 4.59 4.53
CA ASP A 300 25.63 5.70 4.83
C ASP A 300 24.20 5.23 5.07
N ILE A 301 23.71 4.33 4.21
CA ILE A 301 22.38 3.70 4.37
C ILE A 301 22.33 2.94 5.71
N GLY A 302 23.37 2.19 6.06
CA GLY A 302 23.50 1.47 7.32
C GLY A 302 23.44 2.40 8.52
N ALA A 303 24.18 3.50 8.52
CA ALA A 303 24.19 4.48 9.60
C ALA A 303 22.79 5.14 9.81
N TYR A 304 22.08 5.46 8.73
CA TYR A 304 20.69 5.93 8.82
C TYR A 304 19.75 4.87 9.39
N ALA A 305 19.87 3.62 8.93
CA ALA A 305 19.07 2.51 9.43
C ALA A 305 19.32 2.24 10.92
N ASP A 306 20.57 2.26 11.37
CA ASP A 306 20.94 2.09 12.78
C ASP A 306 20.40 3.21 13.66
N THR A 307 20.44 4.46 13.18
CA THR A 307 19.86 5.62 13.87
C THR A 307 18.34 5.45 14.03
N ALA A 308 17.63 5.12 12.95
CA ALA A 308 16.19 4.89 12.98
C ALA A 308 15.81 3.72 13.90
N LEU A 309 16.59 2.63 13.88
CA LEU A 309 16.39 1.48 14.74
C LEU A 309 16.61 1.83 16.22
N ALA A 310 17.61 2.65 16.52
CA ALA A 310 17.85 3.14 17.88
C ALA A 310 16.70 4.01 18.39
N GLU A 311 16.12 4.85 17.54
CA GLU A 311 14.92 5.64 17.89
C GLU A 311 13.71 4.76 18.15
N LEU A 312 13.46 3.76 17.30
CA LEU A 312 12.38 2.79 17.49
C LEU A 312 12.55 2.00 18.78
N ARG A 313 13.76 1.56 19.11
CA ARG A 313 14.07 0.89 20.39
C ARG A 313 13.79 1.78 21.58
N ARG A 314 14.23 3.04 21.55
CA ARG A 314 13.95 4.01 22.61
C ARG A 314 12.44 4.27 22.77
N ALA A 315 11.71 4.37 21.65
CA ALA A 315 10.26 4.53 21.69
C ALA A 315 9.56 3.30 22.28
N ALA A 316 9.99 2.10 21.90
CA ALA A 316 9.48 0.84 22.46
C ALA A 316 9.79 0.71 23.96
N ALA A 317 11.02 1.02 24.36
CA ALA A 317 11.44 1.01 25.77
C ALA A 317 10.58 1.96 26.63
N ARG A 318 10.34 3.19 26.12
CA ARG A 318 9.43 4.14 26.80
C ARG A 318 8.01 3.61 26.92
N ALA A 319 7.50 2.95 25.88
CA ALA A 319 6.15 2.40 25.88
C ALA A 319 5.96 1.21 26.83
N LEU A 320 7.03 0.44 27.05
CA LEU A 320 7.05 -0.70 27.99
C LEU A 320 7.14 -0.28 29.46
N GLY A 321 7.61 0.94 29.74
CA GLY A 321 7.80 1.47 31.10
C GLY A 321 9.12 1.07 31.74
N PRO A 322 9.52 1.77 32.84
CA PRO A 322 10.84 1.59 33.48
C PRO A 322 11.03 0.21 34.12
N ASP A 323 9.95 -0.42 34.57
CA ASP A 323 10.01 -1.70 35.30
C ASP A 323 10.07 -2.93 34.38
N ASN A 324 10.11 -2.72 33.07
CA ASN A 324 10.16 -3.83 32.12
C ASN A 324 11.57 -4.45 32.06
N PRO A 325 11.70 -5.80 32.13
CA PRO A 325 12.98 -6.49 32.08
C PRO A 325 13.87 -6.12 30.88
N VAL A 326 13.28 -5.74 29.74
CA VAL A 326 14.02 -5.29 28.55
C VAL A 326 14.77 -3.99 28.82
N ASN A 327 14.21 -3.08 29.64
CA ASN A 327 14.86 -1.82 30.02
C ASN A 327 15.95 -2.03 31.08
N GLN A 328 15.84 -3.08 31.91
CA GLN A 328 16.83 -3.43 32.93
C GLN A 328 18.06 -4.11 32.33
N ALA A 329 17.89 -4.87 31.23
CA ALA A 329 18.99 -5.59 30.58
C ALA A 329 19.97 -4.67 29.82
N GLU A 330 19.60 -3.44 29.48
CA GLU A 330 20.51 -2.46 28.82
C GLU A 330 21.42 -1.74 29.83
N GLY A 331 21.04 -1.70 31.11
CA GLY A 331 21.86 -1.10 32.21
C GLY A 331 23.03 -1.98 32.67
N ASP A 332 23.00 -3.28 32.36
CA ASP A 332 23.98 -4.27 32.81
C ASP A 332 24.97 -4.73 31.73
N ARG A 333 25.02 -4.07 30.57
CA ARG A 333 26.06 -4.35 29.57
C ARG A 333 27.25 -3.42 29.79
N PRO A 334 28.44 -4.01 30.07
CA PRO A 334 29.69 -3.27 30.30
C PRO A 334 30.18 -2.53 29.04
#